data_752224f32e9e79018ca9825f51e0db9a
#
_entry.id   752224f32e9e79018ca9825f51e0db9a
#
_cell.length_a   1.000
_cell.length_b   1.000
_cell.length_c   1.000
_cell.angle_alpha   90.00
_cell.angle_beta   90.00
_cell.angle_gamma   90.00
#
_symmetry.space_group_name_H-M   'P 1'
#
loop_
_entity.id
_entity.type
_entity.pdbx_description
1 polymer ?
#
loop_
_entity_poly.entity_id
_entity_poly.type
_entity_poly.pdbx_seq_one_letter_code
_entity_poly.pdbx_strand_id
1 'polypeptide(L)'
;LKINGKIVERPQHMLMRVAIGIHKTDIDSAIRTYNDLSEGWYTHATPTLFNAGTPKPQMSSCFLLQLKDDSISGIYDTLKQCAQISQSAGGIGLSIHNLRAKGSYIKGTNGTSNGIVPMLRVFNDTARYVDQGGGKRKGSFAMYLEPWHADVFDFLELKKNHGKEEMRARDLFYAMWIPDLFMKRVEMGGEWTLMCPNECPGLADTWGAKFEE
;
A
#
# COMPACT_ATOMS: atom_id res chain seq x y z
N LEU A 1 21.97 14.21 6.43
CA LEU A 1 21.98 13.67 7.82
C LEU A 1 22.08 14.79 8.85
N LYS A 2 21.53 14.49 10.02
CA LYS A 2 21.65 15.37 11.22
C LYS A 2 22.29 14.56 12.35
N ILE A 3 23.18 15.20 13.10
CA ILE A 3 23.72 14.70 14.37
C ILE A 3 23.42 15.73 15.44
N ASN A 4 22.78 15.31 16.54
CA ASN A 4 22.31 16.20 17.61
C ASN A 4 21.51 17.42 17.08
N GLY A 5 20.62 17.19 16.12
CA GLY A 5 19.77 18.23 15.50
C GLY A 5 20.46 19.12 14.46
N LYS A 6 21.79 19.08 14.35
CA LYS A 6 22.56 19.90 13.40
C LYS A 6 22.78 19.14 12.08
N ILE A 7 22.62 19.85 10.96
CA ILE A 7 22.91 19.31 9.62
C ILE A 7 24.43 19.16 9.51
N VAL A 8 24.91 17.95 9.22
CA VAL A 8 26.34 17.62 9.09
C VAL A 8 26.74 17.21 7.68
N GLU A 9 25.79 17.19 6.76
CA GLU A 9 25.99 16.68 5.42
C GLU A 9 25.68 17.76 4.38
N ARG A 10 26.58 17.94 3.43
CA ARG A 10 26.38 18.75 2.23
C ARG A 10 25.89 17.85 1.09
N PRO A 11 25.34 18.41 -0.03
CA PRO A 11 24.85 17.61 -1.15
C PRO A 11 25.86 16.58 -1.66
N GLN A 12 27.11 16.96 -1.84
CA GLN A 12 28.16 16.04 -2.31
C GLN A 12 28.44 14.91 -1.34
N HIS A 13 28.42 15.19 -0.03
CA HIS A 13 28.56 14.13 1.00
C HIS A 13 27.37 13.17 0.95
N MET A 14 26.15 13.69 0.74
CA MET A 14 24.94 12.86 0.58
C MET A 14 25.07 11.95 -0.64
N LEU A 15 25.44 12.48 -1.80
CA LEU A 15 25.57 11.69 -3.03
C LEU A 15 26.63 10.59 -2.89
N MET A 16 27.78 10.90 -2.27
CA MET A 16 28.82 9.90 -2.01
C MET A 16 28.38 8.85 -1.01
N ARG A 17 27.71 9.25 0.09
CA ARG A 17 27.17 8.30 1.05
C ARG A 17 26.16 7.35 0.40
N VAL A 18 25.29 7.87 -0.45
CA VAL A 18 24.29 7.06 -1.19
C VAL A 18 25.00 6.09 -2.13
N ALA A 19 25.96 6.54 -2.90
CA ALA A 19 26.74 5.69 -3.81
C ALA A 19 27.47 4.55 -3.06
N ILE A 20 28.14 4.88 -1.95
CA ILE A 20 28.79 3.87 -1.10
C ILE A 20 27.75 2.94 -0.44
N GLY A 21 26.62 3.47 0.02
CA GLY A 21 25.54 2.68 0.61
C GLY A 21 24.93 1.65 -0.33
N ILE A 22 24.92 1.94 -1.65
CA ILE A 22 24.44 1.03 -2.70
C ILE A 22 25.51 -0.02 -3.03
N HIS A 23 26.73 0.43 -3.34
CA HIS A 23 27.79 -0.42 -3.87
C HIS A 23 28.69 -1.06 -2.80
N LYS A 24 28.61 -0.58 -1.56
CA LYS A 24 29.37 -1.11 -0.39
C LYS A 24 30.90 -1.11 -0.66
N THR A 25 31.48 -2.29 -0.90
CA THR A 25 32.91 -2.48 -1.11
C THR A 25 33.38 -2.27 -2.56
N ASP A 26 32.46 -2.16 -3.51
CA ASP A 26 32.77 -1.85 -4.91
C ASP A 26 32.93 -0.33 -5.07
N ILE A 27 34.15 0.13 -4.78
CA ILE A 27 34.49 1.57 -4.79
C ILE A 27 34.44 2.17 -6.19
N ASP A 28 34.84 1.43 -7.22
CA ASP A 28 34.83 1.91 -8.59
C ASP A 28 33.40 2.18 -9.08
N SER A 29 32.45 1.30 -8.78
CA SER A 29 31.03 1.53 -9.06
C SER A 29 30.45 2.65 -8.21
N ALA A 30 30.87 2.80 -6.96
CA ALA A 30 30.44 3.92 -6.11
C ALA A 30 30.89 5.27 -6.67
N ILE A 31 32.13 5.37 -7.17
CA ILE A 31 32.65 6.60 -7.80
C ILE A 31 31.90 6.93 -9.09
N ARG A 32 31.61 5.94 -9.94
CA ARG A 32 30.81 6.14 -11.15
C ARG A 32 29.41 6.68 -10.81
N THR A 33 28.70 6.02 -9.91
CA THR A 33 27.38 6.45 -9.44
C THR A 33 27.41 7.85 -8.83
N TYR A 34 28.43 8.17 -8.03
CA TYR A 34 28.60 9.52 -7.50
C TYR A 34 28.74 10.57 -8.60
N ASN A 35 29.57 10.30 -9.62
CA ASN A 35 29.78 11.22 -10.74
C ASN A 35 28.47 11.44 -11.52
N ASP A 36 27.76 10.36 -11.86
CA ASP A 36 26.48 10.42 -12.58
C ASP A 36 25.43 11.24 -11.81
N LEU A 37 25.32 11.02 -10.49
CA LEU A 37 24.43 11.78 -9.63
C LEU A 37 24.85 13.25 -9.50
N SER A 38 26.16 13.51 -9.40
CA SER A 38 26.72 14.86 -9.26
C SER A 38 26.57 15.69 -10.52
N GLU A 39 26.65 15.06 -11.69
CA GLU A 39 26.44 15.67 -13.01
C GLU A 39 24.97 15.80 -13.37
N GLY A 40 24.07 15.18 -12.60
CA GLY A 40 22.62 15.31 -12.77
C GLY A 40 22.02 14.40 -13.85
N TRP A 41 22.70 13.32 -14.25
CA TRP A 41 22.15 12.35 -15.19
C TRP A 41 20.89 11.68 -14.67
N TYR A 42 20.83 11.42 -13.36
CA TYR A 42 19.64 10.92 -12.66
C TYR A 42 19.69 11.27 -11.17
N THR A 43 18.59 11.03 -10.47
CA THR A 43 18.54 11.10 -9.00
C THR A 43 17.78 9.93 -8.46
N HIS A 44 18.07 9.55 -7.23
CA HIS A 44 17.30 8.54 -6.51
C HIS A 44 16.06 9.12 -5.84
N ALA A 45 15.07 8.25 -5.59
CA ALA A 45 13.91 8.60 -4.78
C ALA A 45 14.33 8.94 -3.34
N THR A 46 13.51 9.76 -2.68
CA THR A 46 13.75 10.27 -1.33
C THR A 46 14.17 9.22 -0.29
N PRO A 47 13.55 8.01 -0.22
CA PRO A 47 13.98 7.00 0.76
C PRO A 47 15.40 6.51 0.53
N THR A 48 15.85 6.37 -0.72
CA THR A 48 17.25 6.03 -1.04
C THR A 48 18.19 7.14 -0.59
N LEU A 49 17.87 8.41 -0.90
CA LEU A 49 18.69 9.57 -0.50
C LEU A 49 18.79 9.70 1.02
N PHE A 50 17.74 9.37 1.77
CA PHE A 50 17.74 9.47 3.23
C PHE A 50 18.42 8.29 3.92
N ASN A 51 18.25 7.08 3.41
CA ASN A 51 18.56 5.87 4.15
C ASN A 51 19.77 5.09 3.63
N ALA A 52 20.19 5.26 2.36
CA ALA A 52 21.37 4.57 1.85
C ALA A 52 22.62 4.96 2.65
N GLY A 53 23.42 3.98 3.04
CA GLY A 53 24.63 4.19 3.85
C GLY A 53 24.36 4.59 5.30
N THR A 54 23.15 4.32 5.82
CA THR A 54 22.78 4.51 7.24
C THR A 54 22.59 3.15 7.94
N PRO A 55 22.53 3.10 9.28
CA PRO A 55 22.30 1.85 10.01
C PRO A 55 20.98 1.14 9.69
N LYS A 56 19.99 1.85 9.16
CA LYS A 56 18.69 1.28 8.70
C LYS A 56 18.50 1.64 7.22
N PRO A 57 19.12 0.90 6.30
CA PRO A 57 19.20 1.27 4.89
C PRO A 57 17.96 0.84 4.10
N GLN A 58 16.76 1.27 4.54
CA GLN A 58 15.53 1.06 3.78
C GLN A 58 15.48 2.04 2.59
N MET A 59 15.71 1.52 1.39
CA MET A 59 15.86 2.32 0.17
C MET A 59 14.66 2.31 -0.75
N SER A 60 13.70 1.37 -0.57
CA SER A 60 12.49 1.32 -1.39
C SER A 60 11.49 2.39 -1.00
N SER A 61 10.85 3.02 -1.98
CA SER A 61 9.85 4.06 -1.76
C SER A 61 8.42 3.52 -1.72
N CYS A 62 8.17 2.39 -2.41
CA CYS A 62 6.83 1.85 -2.61
C CYS A 62 6.84 0.33 -2.42
N PHE A 63 5.74 -0.17 -1.89
CA PHE A 63 5.54 -1.58 -1.56
C PHE A 63 4.15 -2.02 -2.01
N LEU A 64 4.08 -3.17 -2.65
CA LEU A 64 2.83 -3.81 -3.00
C LEU A 64 2.61 -5.00 -2.06
N LEU A 65 1.45 -5.03 -1.44
CA LEU A 65 1.03 -6.09 -0.54
C LEU A 65 -0.34 -6.62 -0.97
N GLN A 66 -0.60 -7.86 -0.63
CA GLN A 66 -1.93 -8.46 -0.67
C GLN A 66 -2.34 -8.79 0.77
N LEU A 67 -3.62 -8.66 1.09
CA LEU A 67 -4.15 -9.14 2.34
C LEU A 67 -3.87 -10.64 2.46
N LYS A 68 -3.19 -11.05 3.52
CA LYS A 68 -2.62 -12.40 3.66
C LYS A 68 -3.67 -13.50 3.54
N ASP A 69 -4.74 -13.34 4.29
CA ASP A 69 -5.95 -14.20 4.20
C ASP A 69 -7.15 -13.51 4.87
N ASP A 70 -8.35 -14.08 4.65
CA ASP A 70 -9.60 -13.62 5.23
C ASP A 70 -9.80 -14.16 6.66
N SER A 71 -8.85 -13.82 7.54
CA SER A 71 -8.88 -14.14 8.97
C SER A 71 -8.40 -12.96 9.80
N ILE A 72 -8.75 -12.94 11.09
CA ILE A 72 -8.23 -11.90 12.02
C ILE A 72 -6.70 -11.92 12.04
N SER A 73 -6.09 -13.10 12.10
CA SER A 73 -4.62 -13.23 12.08
C SER A 73 -4.03 -12.62 10.79
N GLY A 74 -4.54 -13.01 9.62
CA GLY A 74 -4.06 -12.52 8.32
C GLY A 74 -4.24 -11.01 8.15
N ILE A 75 -5.39 -10.46 8.58
CA ILE A 75 -5.66 -9.03 8.56
C ILE A 75 -4.66 -8.26 9.44
N TYR A 76 -4.45 -8.69 10.69
CA TYR A 76 -3.55 -8.00 11.62
C TYR A 76 -2.08 -8.23 11.30
N ASP A 77 -1.68 -9.37 10.75
CA ASP A 77 -0.34 -9.60 10.22
C ASP A 77 -0.02 -8.61 9.08
N THR A 78 -0.97 -8.44 8.16
CA THR A 78 -0.86 -7.47 7.06
C THR A 78 -0.81 -6.03 7.58
N LEU A 79 -1.67 -5.68 8.54
CA LEU A 79 -1.67 -4.37 9.19
C LEU A 79 -0.32 -4.06 9.84
N LYS A 80 0.26 -5.04 10.55
CA LYS A 80 1.59 -4.92 11.16
C LYS A 80 2.67 -4.64 10.11
N GLN A 81 2.66 -5.35 8.99
CA GLN A 81 3.58 -5.10 7.89
C GLN A 81 3.41 -3.68 7.33
N CYS A 82 2.17 -3.25 7.09
CA CYS A 82 1.88 -1.89 6.66
C CYS A 82 2.42 -0.84 7.63
N ALA A 83 2.23 -1.03 8.94
CA ALA A 83 2.73 -0.13 9.97
C ALA A 83 4.27 -0.04 9.96
N GLN A 84 4.97 -1.17 9.83
CA GLN A 84 6.42 -1.22 9.77
C GLN A 84 7.00 -0.53 8.51
N ILE A 85 6.36 -0.72 7.36
CA ILE A 85 6.72 -0.05 6.11
C ILE A 85 6.48 1.46 6.22
N SER A 86 5.31 1.87 6.71
CA SER A 86 4.94 3.27 6.88
C SER A 86 5.87 4.01 7.83
N GLN A 87 6.34 3.35 8.91
CA GLN A 87 7.34 3.90 9.83
C GLN A 87 8.63 4.33 9.10
N SER A 88 8.98 3.65 7.99
CA SER A 88 10.13 3.98 7.14
C SER A 88 9.80 4.97 6.02
N ALA A 89 8.63 5.62 6.07
CA ALA A 89 8.12 6.53 5.04
C ALA A 89 7.87 5.85 3.67
N GLY A 90 7.61 4.54 3.66
CA GLY A 90 7.22 3.79 2.46
C GLY A 90 5.75 4.03 2.08
N GLY A 91 5.48 4.21 0.80
CA GLY A 91 4.12 4.15 0.24
C GLY A 91 3.68 2.70 0.06
N ILE A 92 2.41 2.42 0.32
CA ILE A 92 1.87 1.06 0.28
C ILE A 92 0.69 1.01 -0.68
N GLY A 93 0.69 0.03 -1.60
CA GLY A 93 -0.49 -0.43 -2.32
C GLY A 93 -0.91 -1.79 -1.76
N LEU A 94 -2.12 -1.89 -1.24
CA LEU A 94 -2.66 -3.10 -0.62
C LEU A 94 -3.93 -3.54 -1.34
N SER A 95 -3.93 -4.76 -1.92
CA SER A 95 -5.14 -5.38 -2.44
C SER A 95 -5.91 -6.08 -1.31
N ILE A 96 -7.24 -5.87 -1.28
CA ILE A 96 -8.13 -6.36 -0.22
C ILE A 96 -9.33 -7.14 -0.76
N HIS A 97 -9.36 -7.44 -2.05
CA HIS A 97 -10.51 -8.08 -2.70
C HIS A 97 -10.74 -9.54 -2.31
N ASN A 98 -9.82 -10.16 -1.57
CA ASN A 98 -10.00 -11.50 -0.99
C ASN A 98 -10.71 -11.51 0.37
N LEU A 99 -11.04 -10.35 0.95
CA LEU A 99 -11.78 -10.27 2.20
C LEU A 99 -13.28 -10.50 1.95
N ARG A 100 -13.93 -11.32 2.77
CA ARG A 100 -15.38 -11.57 2.66
C ARG A 100 -16.20 -10.30 2.85
N ALA A 101 -17.28 -10.21 2.08
CA ALA A 101 -18.19 -9.07 2.11
C ALA A 101 -19.07 -9.03 3.37
N LYS A 102 -19.69 -7.90 3.61
CA LYS A 102 -20.70 -7.71 4.66
C LYS A 102 -21.86 -8.71 4.51
N GLY A 103 -22.25 -9.29 5.63
CA GLY A 103 -23.31 -10.29 5.68
C GLY A 103 -22.86 -11.72 5.38
N SER A 104 -21.65 -11.94 4.89
CA SER A 104 -21.12 -13.29 4.66
C SER A 104 -20.96 -14.07 5.96
N TYR A 105 -21.33 -15.34 5.94
CA TYR A 105 -21.32 -16.23 7.12
C TYR A 105 -19.91 -16.51 7.63
N ILE A 106 -19.73 -16.47 8.96
CA ILE A 106 -18.49 -16.81 9.64
C ILE A 106 -18.65 -18.13 10.39
N LYS A 107 -18.16 -19.21 9.81
CA LYS A 107 -18.30 -20.56 10.34
C LYS A 107 -17.81 -20.73 11.79
N GLY A 108 -16.73 -20.05 12.18
CA GLY A 108 -16.11 -20.20 13.50
C GLY A 108 -16.91 -19.56 14.66
N THR A 109 -17.68 -18.51 14.38
CA THR A 109 -18.44 -17.77 15.39
C THR A 109 -19.95 -17.91 15.23
N ASN A 110 -20.41 -18.59 14.18
CA ASN A 110 -21.83 -18.66 13.78
C ASN A 110 -22.48 -17.29 13.57
N GLY A 111 -21.66 -16.29 13.23
CA GLY A 111 -22.07 -14.91 12.98
C GLY A 111 -21.92 -14.51 11.51
N THR A 112 -22.04 -13.22 11.26
CA THR A 112 -21.89 -12.63 9.92
C THR A 112 -20.80 -11.56 9.92
N SER A 113 -20.14 -11.41 8.78
CA SER A 113 -19.10 -10.40 8.54
C SER A 113 -19.70 -8.99 8.54
N ASN A 114 -18.96 -8.04 9.10
CA ASN A 114 -19.25 -6.62 8.98
C ASN A 114 -18.68 -5.99 7.69
N GLY A 115 -17.99 -6.78 6.85
CA GLY A 115 -17.41 -6.36 5.58
C GLY A 115 -16.12 -5.57 5.69
N ILE A 116 -15.75 -4.93 4.59
CA ILE A 116 -14.44 -4.25 4.46
C ILE A 116 -14.37 -2.91 5.20
N VAL A 117 -15.48 -2.20 5.40
CA VAL A 117 -15.46 -0.84 5.95
C VAL A 117 -14.88 -0.77 7.38
N PRO A 118 -15.33 -1.57 8.36
CA PRO A 118 -14.74 -1.56 9.70
C PRO A 118 -13.26 -1.93 9.71
N MET A 119 -12.85 -2.88 8.87
CA MET A 119 -11.44 -3.26 8.71
C MET A 119 -10.63 -2.09 8.18
N LEU A 120 -11.10 -1.41 7.13
CA LEU A 120 -10.41 -0.24 6.54
C LEU A 120 -10.28 0.92 7.53
N ARG A 121 -11.20 1.08 8.47
CA ARG A 121 -11.08 2.08 9.55
C ARG A 121 -9.89 1.78 10.46
N VAL A 122 -9.65 0.52 10.77
CA VAL A 122 -8.45 0.13 11.56
C VAL A 122 -7.16 0.49 10.80
N PHE A 123 -7.10 0.23 9.50
CA PHE A 123 -5.97 0.66 8.66
C PHE A 123 -5.85 2.18 8.59
N ASN A 124 -6.96 2.91 8.49
CA ASN A 124 -6.99 4.37 8.52
C ASN A 124 -6.39 4.95 9.80
N ASP A 125 -6.81 4.46 10.96
CA ASP A 125 -6.31 4.93 12.23
C ASP A 125 -4.85 4.53 12.46
N THR A 126 -4.45 3.35 11.99
CA THR A 126 -3.04 2.92 12.00
C THR A 126 -2.17 3.83 11.12
N ALA A 127 -2.62 4.19 9.90
CA ALA A 127 -1.91 5.11 9.03
C ALA A 127 -1.68 6.47 9.72
N ARG A 128 -2.69 7.01 10.37
CA ARG A 128 -2.60 8.26 11.15
C ARG A 128 -1.64 8.14 12.32
N TYR A 129 -1.71 7.04 13.07
CA TYR A 129 -0.87 6.82 14.26
C TYR A 129 0.60 6.70 13.91
N VAL A 130 0.94 5.87 12.92
CA VAL A 130 2.34 5.58 12.57
C VAL A 130 3.04 6.79 11.97
N ASP A 131 2.29 7.71 11.36
CA ASP A 131 2.79 8.94 10.76
C ASP A 131 3.36 9.96 11.79
N GLN A 132 3.08 9.81 13.06
CA GLN A 132 3.56 10.69 14.13
C GLN A 132 5.07 10.54 14.45
N GLY A 133 5.73 9.61 13.83
CA GLY A 133 7.05 9.11 14.26
C GLY A 133 8.29 9.75 13.66
N GLY A 134 8.35 11.01 13.24
CA GLY A 134 9.69 11.50 13.13
C GLY A 134 10.14 12.41 11.99
N GLY A 135 9.33 13.36 11.55
CA GLY A 135 9.82 14.46 10.70
C GLY A 135 10.33 14.04 9.31
N LYS A 136 10.06 12.81 8.90
CA LYS A 136 10.23 12.30 7.54
C LYS A 136 8.91 12.45 6.77
N ARG A 137 8.95 12.15 5.48
CA ARG A 137 7.78 12.14 4.62
C ARG A 137 6.72 11.18 5.16
N LYS A 138 5.44 11.59 5.14
CA LYS A 138 4.31 10.75 5.53
C LYS A 138 4.22 9.50 4.65
N GLY A 139 4.00 8.35 5.26
CA GLY A 139 3.60 7.15 4.55
C GLY A 139 2.17 7.31 3.99
N SER A 140 1.83 6.57 2.95
CA SER A 140 0.49 6.57 2.38
C SER A 140 0.04 5.14 2.10
N PHE A 141 -1.24 4.85 2.39
CA PHE A 141 -1.85 3.55 2.11
C PHE A 141 -2.88 3.72 1.00
N ALA A 142 -2.64 3.09 -0.14
CA ALA A 142 -3.59 2.98 -1.23
C ALA A 142 -4.25 1.60 -1.19
N MET A 143 -5.55 1.56 -0.97
CA MET A 143 -6.35 0.34 -0.92
C MET A 143 -6.93 0.06 -2.29
N TYR A 144 -6.73 -1.17 -2.78
CA TYR A 144 -7.21 -1.63 -4.09
C TYR A 144 -8.31 -2.66 -3.92
N LEU A 145 -9.44 -2.41 -4.58
CA LEU A 145 -10.58 -3.34 -4.65
C LEU A 145 -10.93 -3.61 -6.10
N GLU A 146 -11.32 -4.84 -6.41
CA GLU A 146 -11.91 -5.17 -7.71
C GLU A 146 -13.41 -4.85 -7.74
N PRO A 147 -13.97 -4.41 -8.91
CA PRO A 147 -15.36 -3.94 -9.00
C PRO A 147 -16.41 -5.04 -8.78
N TRP A 148 -16.05 -6.30 -8.86
CA TRP A 148 -16.96 -7.43 -8.62
C TRP A 148 -17.22 -7.69 -7.12
N HIS A 149 -16.46 -7.09 -6.22
CA HIS A 149 -16.64 -7.30 -4.77
C HIS A 149 -17.98 -6.73 -4.30
N ALA A 150 -18.72 -7.50 -3.48
CA ALA A 150 -20.06 -7.11 -3.06
C ALA A 150 -20.11 -5.80 -2.24
N ASP A 151 -19.04 -5.43 -1.53
CA ASP A 151 -18.96 -4.18 -0.77
C ASP A 151 -18.46 -2.98 -1.61
N VAL A 152 -18.42 -3.08 -2.93
CA VAL A 152 -17.85 -2.04 -3.80
C VAL A 152 -18.50 -0.67 -3.61
N PHE A 153 -19.81 -0.61 -3.45
CA PHE A 153 -20.51 0.66 -3.24
C PHE A 153 -20.12 1.32 -1.92
N ASP A 154 -20.01 0.56 -0.83
CA ASP A 154 -19.54 1.06 0.45
C ASP A 154 -18.08 1.54 0.36
N PHE A 155 -17.23 0.85 -0.42
CA PHE A 155 -15.86 1.24 -0.70
C PHE A 155 -15.76 2.60 -1.41
N LEU A 156 -16.59 2.84 -2.42
CA LEU A 156 -16.63 4.11 -3.16
C LEU A 156 -17.07 5.30 -2.30
N GLU A 157 -17.79 5.03 -1.21
CA GLU A 157 -18.31 6.05 -0.29
C GLU A 157 -17.29 6.48 0.80
N LEU A 158 -16.19 5.75 0.99
CA LEU A 158 -15.28 5.89 2.14
C LEU A 158 -14.66 7.29 2.29
N LYS A 159 -14.50 8.04 1.21
CA LYS A 159 -13.94 9.41 1.21
C LYS A 159 -14.96 10.53 1.19
N LYS A 160 -16.23 10.24 1.14
CA LYS A 160 -17.27 11.29 1.11
C LYS A 160 -17.19 12.19 2.35
N ASN A 161 -17.42 13.50 2.14
CA ASN A 161 -17.35 14.52 3.19
C ASN A 161 -18.61 14.58 4.06
N HIS A 162 -19.62 13.79 3.73
CA HIS A 162 -20.92 13.75 4.43
C HIS A 162 -21.32 12.32 4.72
N GLY A 163 -22.39 12.13 5.50
CA GLY A 163 -22.89 10.82 5.94
C GLY A 163 -22.31 10.41 7.29
N LYS A 164 -22.54 9.17 7.67
CA LYS A 164 -22.13 8.63 8.96
C LYS A 164 -20.62 8.43 9.02
N GLU A 165 -19.98 8.98 10.04
CA GLU A 165 -18.51 8.95 10.19
C GLU A 165 -17.96 7.53 10.36
N GLU A 166 -18.72 6.63 10.97
CA GLU A 166 -18.37 5.22 11.10
C GLU A 166 -18.27 4.48 9.76
N MET A 167 -18.81 5.07 8.67
CA MET A 167 -18.73 4.55 7.30
C MET A 167 -17.66 5.23 6.48
N ARG A 168 -16.74 5.96 7.11
CA ARG A 168 -15.67 6.72 6.43
C ARG A 168 -14.29 6.31 6.90
N ALA A 169 -13.32 6.40 5.97
CA ALA A 169 -11.89 6.19 6.23
C ALA A 169 -11.09 7.10 5.28
N ARG A 170 -11.03 8.40 5.60
CA ARG A 170 -10.61 9.46 4.66
C ARG A 170 -9.12 9.62 4.51
N ASP A 171 -8.32 9.11 5.45
CA ASP A 171 -6.85 9.24 5.41
C ASP A 171 -6.20 8.20 4.49
N LEU A 172 -6.95 7.16 4.09
CA LEU A 172 -6.52 6.19 3.10
C LEU A 172 -6.75 6.72 1.67
N PHE A 173 -6.00 6.20 0.72
CA PHE A 173 -6.23 6.36 -0.71
C PHE A 173 -6.94 5.12 -1.24
N TYR A 174 -7.76 5.30 -2.27
CA TYR A 174 -8.56 4.24 -2.85
C TYR A 174 -8.37 4.16 -4.35
N ALA A 175 -8.28 2.94 -4.87
CA ALA A 175 -8.22 2.67 -6.30
C ALA A 175 -9.03 1.41 -6.61
N MET A 176 -9.59 1.37 -7.82
CA MET A 176 -10.22 0.18 -8.35
C MET A 176 -9.22 -0.57 -9.21
N TRP A 177 -9.12 -1.89 -9.00
CA TRP A 177 -8.41 -2.78 -9.92
C TRP A 177 -9.42 -3.34 -10.90
N ILE A 178 -9.46 -2.75 -12.10
CA ILE A 178 -10.55 -2.96 -13.06
C ILE A 178 -10.13 -4.01 -14.10
N PRO A 179 -10.82 -5.17 -14.18
CA PRO A 179 -10.55 -6.17 -15.20
C PRO A 179 -11.09 -5.73 -16.58
N ASP A 180 -10.47 -6.24 -17.65
CA ASP A 180 -10.87 -5.95 -19.02
C ASP A 180 -12.33 -6.30 -19.31
N LEU A 181 -12.81 -7.40 -18.73
CA LEU A 181 -14.23 -7.82 -18.85
C LEU A 181 -15.20 -6.74 -18.35
N PHE A 182 -14.86 -6.06 -17.25
CA PHE A 182 -15.68 -4.96 -16.75
C PHE A 182 -15.78 -3.83 -17.79
N MET A 183 -14.66 -3.45 -18.39
CA MET A 183 -14.62 -2.40 -19.41
C MET A 183 -15.41 -2.80 -20.67
N LYS A 184 -15.27 -4.05 -21.12
CA LYS A 184 -16.06 -4.60 -22.23
C LYS A 184 -17.57 -4.52 -21.95
N ARG A 185 -18.00 -4.88 -20.74
CA ARG A 185 -19.41 -4.80 -20.34
C ARG A 185 -19.92 -3.37 -20.23
N VAL A 186 -19.12 -2.44 -19.72
CA VAL A 186 -19.47 -1.01 -19.70
C VAL A 186 -19.67 -0.47 -21.12
N GLU A 187 -18.76 -0.78 -22.04
CA GLU A 187 -18.85 -0.36 -23.44
C GLU A 187 -20.14 -0.87 -24.14
N MET A 188 -20.54 -2.11 -23.84
CA MET A 188 -21.74 -2.73 -24.38
C MET A 188 -23.03 -2.36 -23.62
N GLY A 189 -22.95 -1.58 -22.53
CA GLY A 189 -24.09 -1.32 -21.66
C GLY A 189 -24.64 -2.58 -20.97
N GLY A 190 -23.78 -3.55 -20.70
CA GLY A 190 -24.12 -4.83 -20.11
C GLY A 190 -24.26 -4.81 -18.59
N GLU A 191 -24.65 -5.93 -18.00
CA GLU A 191 -24.77 -6.13 -16.56
C GLU A 191 -23.43 -6.54 -15.94
N TRP A 192 -23.27 -6.22 -14.65
CA TRP A 192 -22.12 -6.61 -13.84
C TRP A 192 -22.55 -7.28 -12.55
N THR A 193 -21.99 -8.46 -12.24
CA THR A 193 -22.34 -9.23 -11.06
C THR A 193 -21.44 -8.88 -9.88
N LEU A 194 -22.03 -8.65 -8.72
CA LEU A 194 -21.30 -8.49 -7.46
C LEU A 194 -21.22 -9.84 -6.74
N MET A 195 -20.05 -10.18 -6.22
CA MET A 195 -19.76 -11.47 -5.62
C MET A 195 -19.01 -11.32 -4.31
N CYS A 196 -19.21 -12.27 -3.40
CA CYS A 196 -18.42 -12.37 -2.17
C CYS A 196 -17.29 -13.38 -2.40
N PRO A 197 -16.02 -13.04 -2.12
CA PRO A 197 -14.91 -13.96 -2.34
C PRO A 197 -14.99 -15.24 -1.51
N ASN A 198 -15.66 -15.22 -0.37
CA ASN A 198 -15.93 -16.41 0.45
C ASN A 198 -16.89 -17.40 -0.23
N GLU A 199 -17.76 -16.91 -1.11
CA GLU A 199 -18.74 -17.70 -1.86
C GLU A 199 -18.23 -18.09 -3.26
N CYS A 200 -17.24 -17.35 -3.76
CA CYS A 200 -16.59 -17.56 -5.04
C CYS A 200 -15.07 -17.77 -4.84
N PRO A 201 -14.66 -18.87 -4.20
CA PRO A 201 -13.26 -19.12 -3.88
C PRO A 201 -12.42 -19.22 -5.16
N GLY A 202 -11.25 -18.55 -5.15
CA GLY A 202 -10.32 -18.51 -6.27
C GLY A 202 -10.54 -17.36 -7.26
N LEU A 203 -11.68 -16.65 -7.22
CA LEU A 203 -11.93 -15.51 -8.10
C LEU A 203 -10.90 -14.39 -7.91
N ALA A 204 -10.53 -14.09 -6.66
CA ALA A 204 -9.53 -13.09 -6.33
C ALA A 204 -8.10 -13.43 -6.82
N ASP A 205 -7.86 -14.68 -7.21
CA ASP A 205 -6.56 -15.19 -7.67
C ASP A 205 -6.52 -15.42 -9.19
N THR A 206 -7.55 -14.97 -9.92
CA THR A 206 -7.64 -15.11 -11.37
C THR A 206 -7.60 -13.77 -12.09
N TRP A 207 -7.07 -13.77 -13.31
CA TRP A 207 -6.97 -12.58 -14.17
C TRP A 207 -6.97 -12.96 -15.65
N GLY A 208 -7.18 -11.97 -16.52
CA GLY A 208 -7.22 -12.16 -17.97
C GLY A 208 -8.30 -13.14 -18.41
N ALA A 209 -8.02 -13.99 -19.40
CA ALA A 209 -8.97 -14.94 -19.95
C ALA A 209 -9.56 -15.89 -18.89
N LYS A 210 -8.71 -16.35 -17.95
CA LYS A 210 -9.15 -17.23 -16.86
C LYS A 210 -10.17 -16.58 -15.91
N PHE A 211 -10.11 -15.26 -15.76
CA PHE A 211 -11.10 -14.50 -14.98
C PHE A 211 -12.39 -14.32 -15.80
N GLU A 212 -12.31 -14.20 -17.13
CA GLU A 212 -13.44 -14.01 -18.00
C GLU A 212 -14.29 -15.29 -18.17
N GLU A 213 -13.72 -16.50 -18.05
CA GLU A 213 -14.38 -17.80 -18.05
C GLU A 213 -15.21 -18.04 -16.78
#